data_3d033aea3cf3e8a3110eb8a91fbeeadc
#
_entry.id   3d033aea3cf3e8a3110eb8a91fbeeadc
#
_cell.length_a   1.000
_cell.length_b   1.000
_cell.length_c   1.000
_cell.angle_alpha   90.00
_cell.angle_beta   90.00
_cell.angle_gamma   90.00
#
_symmetry.space_group_name_H-M   'P 1'
#
loop_
_entity.id
_entity.type
_entity.pdbx_description
1 polymer ?
#
loop_
_entity_poly.entity_id
_entity_poly.type
_entity_poly.pdbx_seq_one_letter_code
_entity_poly.pdbx_strand_id
1 'polypeptide(L)'
;INYTTDIIYRIADFTMGISTYVRAVGAANNIQEILKLEVEKDIDMQETEDFRGNIEFKNLYFAYNEDDYVLKDINLEIKENQTVAFVGHTGSGKSTIMNLVVKFYEPNKGVLKIGGKDISEYSRKYLRENIAIVLQDSFLFEGTLLENITTSGDKQLAKEALIQVGGEFILEHHSLESKVEVGGSNFSTGEKQLICLARALAKNPKILILDESTANIDSETEQSVGKAITELKQGRTTLIIAHRLSTIKNADNIFVLNKGVVVESG
;
A
#
# COMPACT_ATOMS: atom_id res chain seq x y z
N ILE A 1 -35.03 -38.16 -47.77
CA ILE A 1 -34.19 -36.98 -47.35
C ILE A 1 -35.06 -36.12 -46.48
N ASN A 2 -34.68 -35.98 -45.23
CA ASN A 2 -35.51 -35.30 -44.23
C ASN A 2 -35.12 -33.82 -44.19
N TYR A 3 -35.55 -33.03 -45.16
CA TYR A 3 -35.28 -31.57 -45.27
C TYR A 3 -35.67 -30.80 -44.01
N THR A 4 -36.67 -31.29 -43.29
CA THR A 4 -37.09 -30.64 -42.03
C THR A 4 -36.02 -30.68 -40.96
N THR A 5 -35.31 -31.79 -40.82
CA THR A 5 -34.22 -31.97 -39.89
C THR A 5 -33.03 -31.08 -40.24
N ASP A 6 -32.70 -31.00 -41.53
CA ASP A 6 -31.62 -30.12 -41.99
C ASP A 6 -31.89 -28.64 -41.74
N ILE A 7 -33.14 -28.20 -41.90
CA ILE A 7 -33.54 -26.81 -41.61
C ILE A 7 -33.41 -26.52 -40.13
N ILE A 8 -33.83 -27.43 -39.24
CA ILE A 8 -33.72 -27.28 -37.79
C ILE A 8 -32.25 -27.13 -37.36
N TYR A 9 -31.36 -27.98 -37.89
CA TYR A 9 -29.92 -27.89 -37.60
C TYR A 9 -29.33 -26.54 -38.06
N ARG A 10 -29.65 -26.08 -39.25
CA ARG A 10 -29.16 -24.78 -39.75
C ARG A 10 -29.67 -23.60 -38.96
N ILE A 11 -30.91 -23.64 -38.46
CA ILE A 11 -31.46 -22.61 -37.58
C ILE A 11 -30.71 -22.63 -36.20
N ALA A 12 -30.44 -23.82 -35.67
CA ALA A 12 -29.70 -23.95 -34.42
C ALA A 12 -28.26 -23.43 -34.57
N ASP A 13 -27.57 -23.77 -35.65
CA ASP A 13 -26.22 -23.27 -35.94
C ASP A 13 -26.20 -21.75 -36.12
N PHE A 14 -27.18 -21.19 -36.82
CA PHE A 14 -27.31 -19.75 -36.99
C PHE A 14 -27.53 -19.02 -35.65
N THR A 15 -28.40 -19.55 -34.79
CA THR A 15 -28.66 -19.02 -33.45
C THR A 15 -27.42 -19.08 -32.58
N MET A 16 -26.66 -20.16 -32.64
CA MET A 16 -25.41 -20.33 -31.92
C MET A 16 -24.33 -19.38 -32.44
N GLY A 17 -24.29 -19.15 -33.75
CA GLY A 17 -23.41 -18.14 -34.38
C GLY A 17 -23.69 -16.72 -33.90
N ILE A 18 -24.97 -16.32 -33.83
CA ILE A 18 -25.38 -15.01 -33.28
C ILE A 18 -24.96 -14.88 -31.81
N SER A 19 -25.22 -15.90 -31.01
CA SER A 19 -24.87 -15.89 -29.59
C SER A 19 -23.34 -15.77 -29.38
N THR A 20 -22.56 -16.42 -30.23
CA THR A 20 -21.09 -16.34 -30.20
C THR A 20 -20.62 -14.94 -30.61
N TYR A 21 -21.20 -14.36 -31.65
CA TYR A 21 -20.91 -13.01 -32.10
C TYR A 21 -21.20 -11.96 -31.02
N VAL A 22 -22.37 -12.02 -30.38
CA VAL A 22 -22.73 -11.10 -29.28
C VAL A 22 -21.74 -11.19 -28.13
N ARG A 23 -21.33 -12.40 -27.74
CA ARG A 23 -20.29 -12.58 -26.71
C ARG A 23 -18.93 -12.02 -27.13
N ALA A 24 -18.53 -12.23 -28.36
CA ALA A 24 -17.28 -11.71 -28.91
C ALA A 24 -17.26 -10.17 -28.92
N VAL A 25 -18.36 -9.54 -29.33
CA VAL A 25 -18.50 -8.08 -29.31
C VAL A 25 -18.45 -7.56 -27.85
N GLY A 26 -19.14 -8.22 -26.91
CA GLY A 26 -19.07 -7.85 -25.49
C GLY A 26 -17.66 -7.93 -24.93
N ALA A 27 -16.93 -9.01 -25.21
CA ALA A 27 -15.54 -9.16 -24.81
C ALA A 27 -14.62 -8.10 -25.46
N ALA A 28 -14.82 -7.80 -26.75
CA ALA A 28 -14.05 -6.78 -27.44
C ALA A 28 -14.28 -5.38 -26.85
N ASN A 29 -15.53 -5.04 -26.48
CA ASN A 29 -15.84 -3.77 -25.85
C ASN A 29 -15.15 -3.63 -24.49
N ASN A 30 -15.14 -4.66 -23.65
CA ASN A 30 -14.45 -4.65 -22.35
C ASN A 30 -12.93 -4.43 -22.54
N ILE A 31 -12.32 -5.10 -23.53
CA ILE A 31 -10.91 -4.90 -23.86
C ILE A 31 -10.68 -3.46 -24.34
N GLN A 32 -11.56 -2.94 -25.20
CA GLN A 32 -11.45 -1.58 -25.71
C GLN A 32 -11.58 -0.53 -24.60
N GLU A 33 -12.44 -0.74 -23.61
CA GLU A 33 -12.54 0.16 -22.45
C GLU A 33 -11.22 0.22 -21.68
N ILE A 34 -10.60 -0.92 -21.43
CA ILE A 34 -9.28 -0.99 -20.76
C ILE A 34 -8.20 -0.28 -21.60
N LEU A 35 -8.18 -0.52 -22.91
CA LEU A 35 -7.18 0.08 -23.81
C LEU A 35 -7.37 1.61 -24.00
N LYS A 36 -8.55 2.13 -23.69
CA LYS A 36 -8.84 3.59 -23.72
C LYS A 36 -8.45 4.30 -22.43
N LEU A 37 -8.17 3.56 -21.35
CA LEU A 37 -7.69 4.18 -20.13
C LEU A 37 -6.39 4.94 -20.41
N GLU A 38 -6.32 6.15 -19.91
CA GLU A 38 -5.08 6.92 -20.01
C GLU A 38 -3.97 6.22 -19.24
N VAL A 39 -2.83 6.07 -19.91
CA VAL A 39 -1.63 5.53 -19.24
C VAL A 39 -1.15 6.54 -18.21
N GLU A 40 -0.90 6.08 -17.02
CA GLU A 40 -0.37 6.90 -15.93
C GLU A 40 0.98 7.51 -16.39
N LYS A 41 0.99 8.83 -16.59
CA LYS A 41 2.22 9.55 -17.00
C LYS A 41 3.07 9.73 -15.76
N ASP A 42 4.26 9.16 -15.75
CA ASP A 42 5.26 9.47 -14.74
C ASP A 42 6.19 10.58 -15.25
N ILE A 43 6.75 11.34 -14.31
CA ILE A 43 7.66 12.42 -14.64
C ILE A 43 9.06 11.80 -14.73
N ASP A 44 9.79 12.08 -15.81
CA ASP A 44 11.20 11.71 -15.93
C ASP A 44 12.01 12.71 -15.09
N MET A 45 12.26 12.34 -13.84
CA MET A 45 13.02 13.16 -12.91
C MET A 45 14.47 12.70 -12.84
N GLN A 46 15.38 13.66 -12.86
CA GLN A 46 16.71 13.39 -12.34
C GLN A 46 16.61 13.21 -10.81
N GLU A 47 17.00 12.05 -10.33
CA GLU A 47 17.02 11.71 -8.91
C GLU A 47 17.87 12.75 -8.17
N THR A 48 17.27 13.44 -7.20
CA THR A 48 18.00 14.36 -6.33
C THR A 48 18.47 13.60 -5.11
N GLU A 49 19.75 13.71 -4.79
CA GLU A 49 20.43 12.92 -3.75
C GLU A 49 19.89 13.12 -2.32
N ASP A 50 19.05 14.12 -2.06
CA ASP A 50 18.62 14.49 -0.69
C ASP A 50 17.09 14.43 -0.54
N PHE A 51 16.55 13.20 -0.49
CA PHE A 51 15.14 13.01 -0.13
C PHE A 51 14.96 13.16 1.38
N ARG A 52 14.19 14.19 1.79
CA ARG A 52 13.86 14.44 3.19
C ARG A 52 12.44 13.97 3.53
N GLY A 53 12.27 13.46 4.75
CA GLY A 53 11.03 12.86 5.20
C GLY A 53 9.98 13.84 5.75
N ASN A 54 10.21 15.16 5.76
CA ASN A 54 9.20 16.11 6.23
C ASN A 54 8.03 16.21 5.25
N ILE A 55 6.80 16.31 5.79
CA ILE A 55 5.56 16.32 5.01
C ILE A 55 4.73 17.52 5.43
N GLU A 56 4.18 18.26 4.47
CA GLU A 56 3.35 19.42 4.69
C GLU A 56 2.09 19.37 3.83
N PHE A 57 0.94 19.54 4.48
CA PHE A 57 -0.36 19.70 3.81
C PHE A 57 -0.83 21.12 4.02
N LYS A 58 -1.18 21.81 2.93
CA LYS A 58 -1.70 23.19 2.95
C LYS A 58 -3.02 23.28 2.19
N ASN A 59 -4.08 23.65 2.92
CA ASN A 59 -5.44 23.83 2.38
C ASN A 59 -5.85 22.72 1.44
N LEU A 60 -5.52 21.45 1.80
CA LEU A 60 -5.67 20.31 0.92
C LEU A 60 -7.10 19.80 0.95
N TYR A 61 -7.67 19.61 -0.23
CA TYR A 61 -8.95 18.96 -0.47
C TYR A 61 -8.76 17.77 -1.40
N PHE A 62 -9.45 16.68 -1.09
CA PHE A 62 -9.44 15.49 -1.94
C PHE A 62 -10.79 14.79 -1.98
N ALA A 63 -11.19 14.37 -3.19
CA ALA A 63 -12.36 13.54 -3.48
C ALA A 63 -11.97 12.43 -4.46
N TYR A 64 -12.52 11.24 -4.27
CA TYR A 64 -12.38 10.15 -5.25
C TYR A 64 -13.31 10.36 -6.46
N ASN A 65 -14.44 11.02 -6.25
CA ASN A 65 -15.43 11.40 -7.27
C ASN A 65 -15.65 12.91 -7.18
N GLU A 66 -15.98 13.57 -8.29
CA GLU A 66 -15.92 15.02 -8.47
C GLU A 66 -16.63 15.87 -7.40
N ASP A 67 -17.66 15.38 -6.71
CA ASP A 67 -18.49 16.18 -5.81
C ASP A 67 -18.45 15.78 -4.33
N ASP A 68 -17.76 14.70 -3.95
CA ASP A 68 -17.75 14.20 -2.57
C ASP A 68 -16.34 14.27 -1.94
N TYR A 69 -16.03 15.42 -1.35
CA TYR A 69 -14.75 15.62 -0.67
C TYR A 69 -14.62 14.74 0.58
N VAL A 70 -13.69 13.78 0.50
CA VAL A 70 -13.28 12.90 1.61
C VAL A 70 -12.34 13.64 2.56
N LEU A 71 -11.46 14.50 2.05
CA LEU A 71 -10.61 15.39 2.84
C LEU A 71 -10.97 16.85 2.54
N LYS A 72 -11.03 17.66 3.59
CA LYS A 72 -11.50 19.04 3.54
C LYS A 72 -10.59 19.92 4.36
N ASP A 73 -9.94 20.88 3.71
CA ASP A 73 -9.07 21.89 4.34
C ASP A 73 -8.03 21.28 5.30
N ILE A 74 -7.34 20.23 4.83
CA ILE A 74 -6.29 19.60 5.62
C ILE A 74 -5.08 20.51 5.68
N ASN A 75 -4.73 20.92 6.90
CA ASN A 75 -3.56 21.71 7.22
C ASN A 75 -2.81 21.00 8.35
N LEU A 76 -1.64 20.42 8.03
CA LEU A 76 -0.77 19.77 9.01
C LEU A 76 0.68 19.72 8.51
N GLU A 77 1.58 19.70 9.47
CA GLU A 77 3.01 19.57 9.24
C GLU A 77 3.58 18.41 10.06
N ILE A 78 4.39 17.58 9.41
CA ILE A 78 5.10 16.45 10.02
C ILE A 78 6.59 16.71 9.79
N LYS A 79 7.34 16.81 10.87
CA LYS A 79 8.79 17.04 10.81
C LYS A 79 9.52 15.76 10.45
N GLU A 80 10.72 15.91 9.90
CA GLU A 80 11.59 14.78 9.59
C GLU A 80 11.88 13.98 10.87
N ASN A 81 11.85 12.63 10.74
CA ASN A 81 12.03 11.66 11.82
C ASN A 81 10.97 11.73 12.94
N GLN A 82 9.87 12.40 12.72
CA GLN A 82 8.75 12.45 13.65
C GLN A 82 7.82 11.25 13.44
N THR A 83 7.33 10.67 14.52
CA THR A 83 6.26 9.67 14.51
C THR A 83 4.93 10.35 14.77
N VAL A 84 3.99 10.26 13.83
CA VAL A 84 2.65 10.83 13.99
C VAL A 84 1.58 9.75 13.91
N ALA A 85 0.55 9.87 14.75
CA ALA A 85 -0.59 8.99 14.77
C ALA A 85 -1.83 9.69 14.22
N PHE A 86 -2.51 9.05 13.28
CA PHE A 86 -3.81 9.47 12.79
C PHE A 86 -4.90 8.63 13.45
N VAL A 87 -5.81 9.28 14.15
CA VAL A 87 -6.92 8.66 14.86
C VAL A 87 -8.26 9.20 14.36
N GLY A 88 -9.30 8.41 14.46
CA GLY A 88 -10.66 8.78 14.03
C GLY A 88 -11.48 7.57 13.63
N HIS A 89 -12.78 7.77 13.49
CA HIS A 89 -13.70 6.69 13.06
C HIS A 89 -13.37 6.17 11.65
N THR A 90 -13.85 4.98 11.34
CA THR A 90 -13.81 4.45 9.96
C THR A 90 -14.48 5.44 9.03
N GLY A 91 -13.86 5.67 7.85
CA GLY A 91 -14.34 6.68 6.89
C GLY A 91 -13.98 8.13 7.22
N SER A 92 -13.17 8.40 8.27
CA SER A 92 -12.76 9.78 8.60
C SER A 92 -11.68 10.36 7.66
N GLY A 93 -11.10 9.56 6.74
CA GLY A 93 -10.10 10.02 5.76
C GLY A 93 -8.64 9.61 6.06
N LYS A 94 -8.38 8.83 7.13
CA LYS A 94 -7.01 8.40 7.50
C LYS A 94 -6.26 7.69 6.37
N SER A 95 -6.83 6.65 5.81
CA SER A 95 -6.22 5.90 4.70
C SER A 95 -6.10 6.75 3.43
N THR A 96 -6.98 7.74 3.24
CA THR A 96 -6.90 8.68 2.13
C THR A 96 -5.66 9.58 2.24
N ILE A 97 -5.31 10.06 3.44
CA ILE A 97 -4.06 10.80 3.68
C ILE A 97 -2.85 9.95 3.26
N MET A 98 -2.82 8.66 3.66
CA MET A 98 -1.72 7.76 3.27
C MET A 98 -1.65 7.56 1.76
N ASN A 99 -2.80 7.38 1.10
CA ASN A 99 -2.89 7.22 -0.35
C ASN A 99 -2.34 8.43 -1.11
N LEU A 100 -2.54 9.63 -0.58
CA LEU A 100 -1.97 10.86 -1.16
C LEU A 100 -0.46 10.92 -0.96
N VAL A 101 0.06 10.58 0.24
CA VAL A 101 1.50 10.60 0.53
C VAL A 101 2.28 9.66 -0.39
N VAL A 102 1.71 8.49 -0.75
CA VAL A 102 2.36 7.55 -1.70
C VAL A 102 2.06 7.84 -3.17
N LYS A 103 1.37 8.96 -3.42
CA LYS A 103 0.99 9.39 -4.78
C LYS A 103 0.19 8.32 -5.53
N PHE A 104 -0.75 7.62 -4.84
CA PHE A 104 -1.78 6.83 -5.53
C PHE A 104 -2.82 7.73 -6.15
N TYR A 105 -3.05 8.89 -5.55
CA TYR A 105 -3.92 9.97 -6.04
C TYR A 105 -3.22 11.31 -5.86
N GLU A 106 -3.68 12.30 -6.60
CA GLU A 106 -3.24 13.69 -6.47
C GLU A 106 -4.35 14.54 -5.83
N PRO A 107 -4.03 15.55 -5.02
CA PRO A 107 -5.05 16.40 -4.41
C PRO A 107 -5.83 17.19 -5.47
N ASN A 108 -7.15 17.38 -5.23
CA ASN A 108 -7.98 18.19 -6.13
C ASN A 108 -7.70 19.69 -5.93
N LYS A 109 -7.38 20.11 -4.68
CA LYS A 109 -7.03 21.50 -4.34
C LYS A 109 -6.01 21.50 -3.21
N GLY A 110 -5.29 22.62 -3.07
CA GLY A 110 -4.24 22.78 -2.05
C GLY A 110 -2.94 22.12 -2.49
N VAL A 111 -2.02 21.93 -1.56
CA VAL A 111 -0.66 21.48 -1.82
C VAL A 111 -0.26 20.40 -0.81
N LEU A 112 0.38 19.34 -1.31
CA LEU A 112 1.10 18.35 -0.52
C LEU A 112 2.58 18.44 -0.87
N LYS A 113 3.41 18.74 0.13
CA LYS A 113 4.87 18.76 -0.05
C LYS A 113 5.53 17.65 0.75
N ILE A 114 6.57 17.07 0.17
CA ILE A 114 7.48 16.12 0.81
C ILE A 114 8.91 16.64 0.60
N GLY A 115 9.72 16.72 1.67
CA GLY A 115 11.06 17.26 1.55
C GLY A 115 11.11 18.73 1.09
N GLY A 116 10.02 19.46 1.27
CA GLY A 116 9.88 20.87 0.82
C GLY A 116 9.46 21.03 -0.65
N LYS A 117 9.42 19.97 -1.46
CA LYS A 117 8.96 19.97 -2.86
C LYS A 117 7.52 19.51 -2.96
N ASP A 118 6.78 20.03 -3.94
CA ASP A 118 5.43 19.57 -4.25
C ASP A 118 5.46 18.11 -4.70
N ILE A 119 4.47 17.31 -4.27
CA ILE A 119 4.38 15.89 -4.62
C ILE A 119 4.24 15.68 -6.14
N SER A 120 3.68 16.65 -6.85
CA SER A 120 3.57 16.63 -8.31
C SER A 120 4.94 16.64 -9.02
N GLU A 121 5.96 17.21 -8.38
CA GLU A 121 7.32 17.29 -8.90
C GLU A 121 8.15 16.00 -8.75
N TYR A 122 7.64 15.01 -8.03
CA TYR A 122 8.30 13.71 -7.86
C TYR A 122 7.81 12.68 -8.87
N SER A 123 8.74 11.88 -9.43
CA SER A 123 8.33 10.64 -10.09
C SER A 123 7.72 9.68 -9.07
N ARG A 124 6.71 8.90 -9.49
CA ARG A 124 6.10 7.89 -8.63
C ARG A 124 7.10 6.82 -8.19
N LYS A 125 7.99 6.45 -9.10
CA LYS A 125 9.05 5.48 -8.83
C LYS A 125 9.97 5.98 -7.71
N TYR A 126 10.54 7.17 -7.86
CA TYR A 126 11.47 7.75 -6.89
C TYR A 126 10.80 7.95 -5.51
N LEU A 127 9.57 8.47 -5.50
CA LEU A 127 8.81 8.66 -4.27
C LEU A 127 8.56 7.31 -3.57
N ARG A 128 8.11 6.31 -4.31
CA ARG A 128 7.82 4.99 -3.76
C ARG A 128 9.07 4.21 -3.37
N GLU A 129 10.24 4.49 -3.91
CA GLU A 129 11.52 3.95 -3.44
C GLU A 129 11.88 4.47 -2.05
N ASN A 130 11.51 5.69 -1.71
CA ASN A 130 11.79 6.33 -0.42
C ASN A 130 10.67 6.20 0.63
N ILE A 131 9.53 5.60 0.26
CA ILE A 131 8.39 5.36 1.16
C ILE A 131 8.13 3.86 1.25
N ALA A 132 7.97 3.33 2.46
CA ALA A 132 7.46 1.97 2.67
C ALA A 132 6.09 2.02 3.35
N ILE A 133 5.24 1.06 2.99
CA ILE A 133 3.93 0.85 3.60
C ILE A 133 3.88 -0.55 4.18
N VAL A 134 3.46 -0.66 5.42
CA VAL A 134 3.06 -1.91 6.05
C VAL A 134 1.55 -1.85 6.25
N LEU A 135 0.82 -2.66 5.48
CA LEU A 135 -0.63 -2.72 5.52
C LEU A 135 -1.11 -3.59 6.68
N GLN A 136 -2.35 -3.34 7.08
CA GLN A 136 -3.07 -4.14 8.07
C GLN A 136 -3.07 -5.63 7.72
N ASP A 137 -3.42 -5.97 6.49
CA ASP A 137 -3.40 -7.32 5.98
C ASP A 137 -2.01 -7.63 5.42
N SER A 138 -1.26 -8.47 6.13
CA SER A 138 0.07 -8.90 5.73
C SER A 138 -0.02 -9.82 4.51
N PHE A 139 0.24 -9.26 3.32
CA PHE A 139 0.16 -9.98 2.06
C PHE A 139 1.54 -10.41 1.57
N LEU A 140 1.67 -11.71 1.23
CA LEU A 140 2.83 -12.25 0.56
C LEU A 140 2.48 -12.64 -0.88
N PHE A 141 3.39 -12.32 -1.79
CA PHE A 141 3.27 -12.67 -3.20
C PHE A 141 3.72 -14.11 -3.42
N GLU A 142 3.12 -14.80 -4.39
CA GLU A 142 3.63 -16.08 -4.85
C GLU A 142 5.04 -15.89 -5.43
N GLY A 143 5.98 -16.77 -5.04
CA GLY A 143 7.39 -16.67 -5.40
C GLY A 143 8.27 -17.27 -4.32
N THR A 144 9.44 -16.70 -4.08
CA THR A 144 10.35 -17.11 -3.01
C THR A 144 10.24 -16.17 -1.79
N LEU A 145 10.72 -16.62 -0.64
CA LEU A 145 10.83 -15.77 0.55
C LEU A 145 11.76 -14.58 0.28
N LEU A 146 12.85 -14.78 -0.46
CA LEU A 146 13.76 -13.71 -0.89
C LEU A 146 13.05 -12.63 -1.69
N GLU A 147 12.26 -13.00 -2.71
CA GLU A 147 11.50 -12.06 -3.55
C GLU A 147 10.43 -11.32 -2.75
N ASN A 148 9.93 -11.90 -1.68
CA ASN A 148 9.00 -11.25 -0.78
C ASN A 148 9.65 -10.21 0.15
N ILE A 149 10.95 -10.32 0.43
CA ILE A 149 11.67 -9.39 1.30
C ILE A 149 12.35 -8.30 0.49
N THR A 150 13.02 -8.66 -0.61
CA THR A 150 13.77 -7.70 -1.43
C THR A 150 13.57 -7.92 -2.92
N THR A 151 13.45 -6.84 -3.67
CA THR A 151 13.41 -6.86 -5.15
C THR A 151 14.79 -6.90 -5.79
N SER A 152 15.86 -6.61 -5.03
CA SER A 152 17.25 -6.66 -5.53
C SER A 152 17.80 -8.07 -5.66
N GLY A 153 17.18 -9.07 -5.01
CA GLY A 153 17.71 -10.42 -4.92
C GLY A 153 18.91 -10.56 -3.97
N ASP A 154 19.22 -9.53 -3.19
CA ASP A 154 20.32 -9.55 -2.22
C ASP A 154 19.93 -10.40 -1.00
N LYS A 155 20.57 -11.59 -0.91
CA LYS A 155 20.33 -12.56 0.16
C LYS A 155 20.83 -12.08 1.52
N GLN A 156 21.93 -11.32 1.54
CA GLN A 156 22.49 -10.82 2.77
C GLN A 156 21.57 -9.75 3.37
N LEU A 157 21.12 -8.80 2.55
CA LEU A 157 20.16 -7.78 2.94
C LEU A 157 18.85 -8.39 3.44
N ALA A 158 18.32 -9.40 2.75
CA ALA A 158 17.09 -10.09 3.16
C ALA A 158 17.25 -10.78 4.51
N LYS A 159 18.38 -11.44 4.74
CA LYS A 159 18.69 -12.12 6.01
C LYS A 159 18.83 -11.11 7.16
N GLU A 160 19.59 -10.03 6.94
CA GLU A 160 19.77 -8.97 7.94
C GLU A 160 18.43 -8.31 8.29
N ALA A 161 17.60 -8.02 7.30
CA ALA A 161 16.28 -7.45 7.53
C ALA A 161 15.38 -8.39 8.37
N LEU A 162 15.38 -9.71 8.10
CA LEU A 162 14.65 -10.68 8.90
C LEU A 162 15.16 -10.74 10.35
N ILE A 163 16.47 -10.76 10.57
CA ILE A 163 17.06 -10.78 11.89
C ILE A 163 16.69 -9.51 12.67
N GLN A 164 16.79 -8.34 12.04
CA GLN A 164 16.46 -7.06 12.68
C GLN A 164 14.99 -6.98 13.14
N VAL A 165 14.07 -7.60 12.42
CA VAL A 165 12.66 -7.65 12.85
C VAL A 165 12.38 -8.80 13.83
N GLY A 166 13.40 -9.55 14.28
CA GLY A 166 13.24 -10.70 15.17
C GLY A 166 12.60 -11.91 14.48
N GLY A 167 12.76 -12.01 13.18
CA GLY A 167 12.22 -13.10 12.35
C GLY A 167 13.26 -14.19 12.03
N GLU A 168 14.37 -14.27 12.75
CA GLU A 168 15.41 -15.29 12.52
C GLU A 168 14.89 -16.72 12.62
N PHE A 169 13.92 -16.99 13.50
CA PHE A 169 13.29 -18.30 13.64
C PHE A 169 12.61 -18.79 12.35
N ILE A 170 12.19 -17.87 11.46
CA ILE A 170 11.63 -18.21 10.15
C ILE A 170 12.69 -18.94 9.33
N LEU A 171 13.96 -18.54 9.45
CA LEU A 171 15.08 -19.17 8.72
C LEU A 171 15.48 -20.56 9.26
N GLU A 172 14.98 -20.96 10.43
CA GLU A 172 15.17 -22.31 10.96
C GLU A 172 14.28 -23.33 10.22
N HIS A 173 13.12 -22.87 9.73
CA HIS A 173 12.13 -23.72 9.05
C HIS A 173 12.03 -23.47 7.56
N HIS A 174 12.44 -22.29 7.09
CA HIS A 174 12.37 -21.85 5.70
C HIS A 174 13.72 -21.28 5.24
N SER A 175 14.18 -21.66 4.07
CA SER A 175 15.30 -20.96 3.41
C SER A 175 14.79 -19.72 2.66
N LEU A 176 15.69 -18.82 2.25
CA LEU A 176 15.32 -17.66 1.43
C LEU A 176 14.75 -18.09 0.06
N GLU A 177 15.09 -19.28 -0.42
CA GLU A 177 14.58 -19.87 -1.65
C GLU A 177 13.26 -20.64 -1.45
N SER A 178 12.79 -20.80 -0.21
CA SER A 178 11.51 -21.47 0.07
C SER A 178 10.37 -20.82 -0.68
N LYS A 179 9.52 -21.64 -1.27
CA LYS A 179 8.34 -21.18 -2.01
C LYS A 179 7.32 -20.58 -1.05
N VAL A 180 6.84 -19.39 -1.40
CA VAL A 180 5.69 -18.74 -0.79
C VAL A 180 4.47 -19.06 -1.68
N GLU A 181 3.45 -19.68 -1.10
CA GLU A 181 2.21 -19.99 -1.78
C GLU A 181 1.32 -18.73 -1.89
N VAL A 182 0.26 -18.82 -2.67
CA VAL A 182 -0.68 -17.71 -2.88
C VAL A 182 -1.16 -17.12 -1.55
N GLY A 183 -0.92 -15.83 -1.34
CA GLY A 183 -1.24 -15.14 -0.09
C GLY A 183 -0.45 -15.60 1.13
N GLY A 184 0.65 -16.37 0.93
CA GLY A 184 1.47 -16.89 2.01
C GLY A 184 0.76 -17.92 2.87
N SER A 185 -0.08 -18.80 2.30
CA SER A 185 -0.89 -19.79 3.04
C SER A 185 -0.05 -20.76 3.87
N ASN A 186 1.20 -20.95 3.48
CA ASN A 186 2.18 -21.80 4.18
C ASN A 186 2.97 -21.06 5.29
N PHE A 187 2.62 -19.82 5.62
CA PHE A 187 3.18 -19.05 6.73
C PHE A 187 2.08 -18.67 7.73
N SER A 188 2.39 -18.65 9.00
CA SER A 188 1.52 -18.15 10.07
C SER A 188 1.26 -16.65 9.91
N THR A 189 0.22 -16.12 10.55
CA THR A 189 -0.09 -14.69 10.52
C THR A 189 1.07 -13.84 11.06
N GLY A 190 1.73 -14.28 12.11
CA GLY A 190 2.88 -13.59 12.69
C GLY A 190 4.10 -13.60 11.78
N GLU A 191 4.43 -14.74 11.16
CA GLU A 191 5.52 -14.83 10.20
C GLU A 191 5.27 -13.90 9.00
N LYS A 192 4.05 -13.87 8.47
CA LYS A 192 3.68 -12.94 7.39
C LYS A 192 3.92 -11.48 7.78
N GLN A 193 3.56 -11.11 9.00
CA GLN A 193 3.80 -9.75 9.48
C GLN A 193 5.29 -9.43 9.57
N LEU A 194 6.09 -10.32 10.17
CA LEU A 194 7.53 -10.13 10.26
C LEU A 194 8.19 -10.06 8.88
N ILE A 195 7.75 -10.86 7.92
CA ILE A 195 8.23 -10.80 6.53
C ILE A 195 7.86 -9.45 5.89
N CYS A 196 6.64 -8.93 6.09
CA CYS A 196 6.23 -7.63 5.60
C CYS A 196 7.03 -6.48 6.25
N LEU A 197 7.35 -6.58 7.54
CA LEU A 197 8.23 -5.64 8.24
C LEU A 197 9.67 -5.71 7.72
N ALA A 198 10.19 -6.93 7.49
CA ALA A 198 11.51 -7.13 6.88
C ALA A 198 11.57 -6.54 5.46
N ARG A 199 10.52 -6.71 4.65
CA ARG A 199 10.37 -6.05 3.34
C ARG A 199 10.47 -4.53 3.44
N ALA A 200 9.77 -3.94 4.41
CA ALA A 200 9.82 -2.50 4.64
C ALA A 200 11.22 -2.04 5.08
N LEU A 201 11.89 -2.82 5.94
CA LEU A 201 13.23 -2.53 6.43
C LEU A 201 14.30 -2.65 5.33
N ALA A 202 14.26 -3.72 4.54
CA ALA A 202 15.19 -3.96 3.43
C ALA A 202 15.18 -2.82 2.40
N LYS A 203 14.05 -2.14 2.25
CA LYS A 203 13.90 -0.98 1.39
C LYS A 203 14.60 0.27 1.93
N ASN A 204 14.88 0.33 3.23
CA ASN A 204 15.47 1.47 3.94
C ASN A 204 14.80 2.83 3.62
N PRO A 205 13.49 2.97 3.79
CA PRO A 205 12.74 4.16 3.42
C PRO A 205 13.04 5.34 4.34
N LYS A 206 12.84 6.57 3.87
CA LYS A 206 12.84 7.78 4.69
C LYS A 206 11.48 8.04 5.36
N ILE A 207 10.40 7.57 4.73
CA ILE A 207 9.04 7.67 5.25
C ILE A 207 8.47 6.26 5.40
N LEU A 208 7.93 5.97 6.58
CA LEU A 208 7.27 4.73 6.91
C LEU A 208 5.78 4.98 7.16
N ILE A 209 4.92 4.21 6.53
CA ILE A 209 3.48 4.23 6.76
C ILE A 209 3.08 2.90 7.37
N LEU A 210 2.44 2.95 8.54
CA LEU A 210 1.95 1.77 9.24
C LEU A 210 0.43 1.85 9.36
N ASP A 211 -0.26 0.89 8.76
CA ASP A 211 -1.69 0.69 8.99
C ASP A 211 -1.84 -0.44 10.02
N GLU A 212 -2.08 -0.04 11.29
CA GLU A 212 -1.99 -0.94 12.42
C GLU A 212 -3.33 -1.60 12.75
N SER A 213 -3.44 -2.88 12.39
CA SER A 213 -4.35 -3.78 13.09
C SER A 213 -3.67 -5.14 13.29
N THR A 214 -3.19 -5.37 14.50
CA THR A 214 -2.61 -6.65 14.93
C THR A 214 -3.71 -7.55 15.54
N ALA A 215 -4.88 -7.63 14.91
CA ALA A 215 -5.92 -8.56 15.32
C ALA A 215 -5.49 -10.00 14.99
N ASN A 216 -5.62 -10.91 15.96
CA ASN A 216 -5.40 -12.35 15.83
C ASN A 216 -3.93 -12.85 15.76
N ILE A 217 -3.02 -12.24 16.52
CA ILE A 217 -1.67 -12.77 16.72
C ILE A 217 -1.54 -13.29 18.17
N ASP A 218 -0.79 -14.37 18.33
CA ASP A 218 -0.41 -14.86 19.66
C ASP A 218 0.47 -13.84 20.41
N SER A 219 0.45 -13.88 21.74
CA SER A 219 1.10 -12.88 22.58
C SER A 219 2.62 -12.80 22.43
N GLU A 220 3.29 -13.89 22.05
CA GLU A 220 4.74 -13.94 21.88
C GLU A 220 5.15 -13.26 20.56
N THR A 221 4.45 -13.57 19.49
CA THR A 221 4.65 -12.94 18.18
C THR A 221 4.27 -11.46 18.23
N GLU A 222 3.23 -11.08 18.98
CA GLU A 222 2.86 -9.66 19.18
C GLU A 222 3.99 -8.84 19.80
N GLN A 223 4.72 -9.39 20.77
CA GLN A 223 5.89 -8.72 21.35
C GLN A 223 7.02 -8.53 20.33
N SER A 224 7.30 -9.55 19.52
CA SER A 224 8.32 -9.50 18.48
C SER A 224 7.98 -8.46 17.42
N VAL A 225 6.73 -8.44 16.93
CA VAL A 225 6.22 -7.44 16.00
C VAL A 225 6.30 -6.04 16.60
N GLY A 226 5.95 -5.86 17.88
CA GLY A 226 6.04 -4.56 18.57
C GLY A 226 7.48 -4.03 18.65
N LYS A 227 8.46 -4.89 18.93
CA LYS A 227 9.88 -4.54 18.91
C LYS A 227 10.33 -4.16 17.49
N ALA A 228 9.98 -4.97 16.50
CA ALA A 228 10.29 -4.72 15.09
C ALA A 228 9.77 -3.36 14.62
N ILE A 229 8.52 -3.02 14.95
CA ILE A 229 7.94 -1.72 14.65
C ILE A 229 8.72 -0.59 15.32
N THR A 230 9.15 -0.78 16.57
CA THR A 230 9.92 0.23 17.31
C THR A 230 11.27 0.50 16.64
N GLU A 231 11.97 -0.54 16.21
CA GLU A 231 13.23 -0.41 15.47
C GLU A 231 13.03 0.22 14.07
N LEU A 232 12.00 -0.21 13.36
CA LEU A 232 11.65 0.32 12.05
C LEU A 232 11.40 1.84 12.06
N LYS A 233 10.89 2.38 13.15
CA LYS A 233 10.60 3.82 13.31
C LYS A 233 11.86 4.67 13.48
N GLN A 234 12.97 4.11 13.94
CA GLN A 234 14.18 4.87 14.24
C GLN A 234 14.77 5.55 12.99
N GLY A 235 14.99 6.86 13.07
CA GLY A 235 15.56 7.66 11.99
C GLY A 235 14.67 7.78 10.75
N ARG A 236 13.36 7.57 10.91
CA ARG A 236 12.37 7.66 9.82
C ARG A 236 11.16 8.46 10.23
N THR A 237 10.63 9.25 9.31
CA THR A 237 9.32 9.88 9.49
C THR A 237 8.25 8.80 9.40
N THR A 238 7.46 8.65 10.45
CA THR A 238 6.50 7.55 10.54
C THR A 238 5.07 8.05 10.67
N LEU A 239 4.20 7.62 9.77
CA LEU A 239 2.77 7.88 9.79
C LEU A 239 2.04 6.60 10.21
N ILE A 240 1.23 6.66 11.27
CA ILE A 240 0.54 5.49 11.80
C ILE A 240 -0.97 5.73 11.75
N ILE A 241 -1.71 4.81 11.13
CA ILE A 241 -3.16 4.70 11.34
C ILE A 241 -3.34 3.91 12.63
N ALA A 242 -3.59 4.59 13.72
CA ALA A 242 -3.63 3.98 15.03
C ALA A 242 -5.04 3.48 15.38
N HIS A 243 -5.11 2.20 15.73
CA HIS A 243 -6.29 1.56 16.30
C HIS A 243 -6.09 1.15 17.77
N ARG A 244 -4.85 1.20 18.27
CA ARG A 244 -4.49 0.83 19.65
C ARG A 244 -3.98 2.03 20.44
N LEU A 245 -4.38 2.10 21.70
CA LEU A 245 -3.96 3.16 22.62
C LEU A 245 -2.44 3.14 22.88
N SER A 246 -1.81 1.97 22.90
CA SER A 246 -0.37 1.82 23.08
C SER A 246 0.44 2.50 21.98
N THR A 247 -0.02 2.44 20.76
CA THR A 247 0.64 3.06 19.60
C THR A 247 0.51 4.58 19.63
N ILE A 248 -0.66 5.05 20.03
CA ILE A 248 -0.95 6.49 20.16
C ILE A 248 -0.04 7.14 21.21
N LYS A 249 0.17 6.47 22.35
CA LYS A 249 1.01 6.99 23.45
C LYS A 249 2.48 7.22 23.07
N ASN A 250 2.98 6.51 22.09
CA ASN A 250 4.38 6.57 21.63
C ASN A 250 4.55 7.44 20.38
N ALA A 251 3.53 8.18 19.97
CA ALA A 251 3.62 9.15 18.87
C ALA A 251 4.09 10.50 19.41
N ASP A 252 4.89 11.22 18.61
CA ASP A 252 5.34 12.59 18.90
C ASP A 252 4.22 13.61 18.71
N ASN A 253 3.25 13.27 17.83
CA ASN A 253 2.07 14.09 17.60
C ASN A 253 0.89 13.20 17.18
N ILE A 254 -0.32 13.62 17.51
CA ILE A 254 -1.56 12.92 17.21
C ILE A 254 -2.46 13.86 16.41
N PHE A 255 -2.98 13.39 15.28
CA PHE A 255 -3.99 14.10 14.50
C PHE A 255 -5.32 13.37 14.57
N VAL A 256 -6.34 14.05 15.10
CA VAL A 256 -7.69 13.50 15.20
C VAL A 256 -8.50 13.93 13.98
N LEU A 257 -8.89 12.95 13.16
CA LEU A 257 -9.73 13.17 11.97
C LEU A 257 -11.19 12.85 12.25
N ASN A 258 -12.05 13.77 11.82
CA ASN A 258 -13.49 13.55 11.82
C ASN A 258 -14.11 14.06 10.51
N LYS A 259 -14.78 13.18 9.75
CA LYS A 259 -15.44 13.52 8.47
C LYS A 259 -14.55 14.34 7.51
N GLY A 260 -13.29 13.93 7.40
CA GLY A 260 -12.34 14.52 6.47
C GLY A 260 -11.69 15.85 6.93
N VAL A 261 -11.84 16.22 8.19
CA VAL A 261 -11.22 17.42 8.77
C VAL A 261 -10.35 17.02 9.96
N VAL A 262 -9.22 17.69 10.15
CA VAL A 262 -8.42 17.60 11.39
C VAL A 262 -9.10 18.46 12.45
N VAL A 263 -9.66 17.82 13.48
CA VAL A 263 -10.42 18.51 14.53
C VAL A 263 -9.56 18.82 15.76
N GLU A 264 -8.48 18.07 15.96
CA GLU A 264 -7.57 18.23 17.10
C GLU A 264 -6.17 17.74 16.71
N SER A 265 -5.14 18.36 17.29
CA SER A 265 -3.75 17.91 17.18
C SER A 265 -2.99 18.19 18.47
N GLY A 266 -2.13 17.26 18.89
CA GLY A 266 -1.34 17.40 20.11
C GLY A 266 -0.34 16.29 20.32
#